data_526314fac14d18054872300640dbf6e0
#
_entry.id   526314fac14d18054872300640dbf6e0
#
_cell.length_a   1.000
_cell.length_b   1.000
_cell.length_c   1.000
_cell.angle_alpha   90.00
_cell.angle_beta   90.00
_cell.angle_gamma   90.00
#
_symmetry.space_group_name_H-M   'P 1'
#
loop_
_entity.id
_entity.type
_entity.pdbx_description
1 polymer ?
#
loop_
_entity_poly.entity_id
_entity_poly.type
_entity_poly.pdbx_seq_one_letter_code
_entity_poly.pdbx_strand_id
1 'polypeptide(L)'
;NYAPTKAKNLYKTAQLLVNIASSWAKWNEVEGSSQSKNFYTIPNTLSELIKLHWVGEKTAKVILHVLYDTNDIAVDTHVHRVCNRIGLVQTKEPLQTSKLLDKAIPDKYKHIAHHTLIFFWRYHCTARKPKCQECPFTKFCRYYKTSNM
;
A
#
# COMPACT_ATOMS: atom_id res chain seq x y z
N ASN A 1 -9.66 -0.92 21.35
CA ASN A 1 -10.95 -0.49 20.82
C ASN A 1 -10.82 0.62 19.79
N TYR A 2 -10.47 0.25 18.55
CA TYR A 2 -10.22 1.22 17.45
C TYR A 2 -11.49 1.55 16.63
N ALA A 3 -12.62 0.90 16.89
CA ALA A 3 -13.82 1.02 16.05
C ALA A 3 -14.40 2.45 15.96
N PRO A 4 -14.60 3.19 17.08
CA PRO A 4 -15.15 4.54 17.01
C PRO A 4 -14.26 5.53 16.25
N THR A 5 -12.95 5.42 16.45
CA THR A 5 -11.96 6.28 15.76
C THR A 5 -11.94 6.01 14.26
N LYS A 6 -12.00 4.72 13.86
CA LYS A 6 -12.06 4.34 12.45
C LYS A 6 -13.33 4.85 11.77
N ALA A 7 -14.49 4.70 12.42
CA ALA A 7 -15.77 5.20 11.89
C ALA A 7 -15.75 6.72 11.70
N LYS A 8 -15.27 7.47 12.69
CA LYS A 8 -15.12 8.93 12.61
C LYS A 8 -14.21 9.35 11.47
N ASN A 9 -13.13 8.61 11.24
CA ASN A 9 -12.17 8.90 10.19
C ASN A 9 -12.72 8.60 8.79
N LEU A 10 -13.44 7.48 8.64
CA LEU A 10 -14.15 7.15 7.41
C LEU A 10 -15.18 8.23 7.05
N TYR A 11 -15.95 8.69 8.04
CA TYR A 11 -16.92 9.76 7.84
C TYR A 11 -16.25 11.07 7.36
N LYS A 12 -15.15 11.49 8.01
CA LYS A 12 -14.39 12.67 7.60
C LYS A 12 -13.79 12.53 6.19
N THR A 13 -13.27 11.35 5.85
CA THR A 13 -12.75 11.08 4.51
C THR A 13 -13.88 11.14 3.47
N ALA A 14 -15.04 10.56 3.76
CA ALA A 14 -16.20 10.64 2.89
C ALA A 14 -16.66 12.09 2.67
N GLN A 15 -16.73 12.92 3.71
CA GLN A 15 -17.05 14.33 3.58
C GLN A 15 -16.04 15.08 2.70
N LEU A 16 -14.75 14.80 2.86
CA LEU A 16 -13.72 15.42 2.00
C LEU A 16 -13.86 15.01 0.54
N LEU A 17 -14.13 13.73 0.27
CA LEU A 17 -14.34 13.23 -1.09
C LEU A 17 -15.58 13.88 -1.75
N VAL A 18 -16.69 14.03 -1.00
CA VAL A 18 -17.88 14.73 -1.48
C VAL A 18 -17.57 16.20 -1.79
N ASN A 19 -16.83 16.90 -0.92
CA ASN A 19 -16.45 18.29 -1.13
C ASN A 19 -15.52 18.46 -2.36
N ILE A 20 -14.56 17.55 -2.53
CA ILE A 20 -13.69 17.54 -3.72
C ILE A 20 -14.54 17.32 -4.97
N ALA A 21 -15.41 16.32 -4.97
CA ALA A 21 -16.29 16.04 -6.10
C ALA A 21 -17.23 17.21 -6.44
N SER A 22 -17.79 17.88 -5.42
CA SER A 22 -18.65 19.05 -5.61
C SER A 22 -17.91 20.26 -6.20
N SER A 23 -16.62 20.44 -5.85
CA SER A 23 -15.79 21.49 -6.43
C SER A 23 -15.47 21.21 -7.91
N TRP A 24 -15.26 19.95 -8.28
CA TRP A 24 -14.99 19.53 -9.66
C TRP A 24 -16.24 19.57 -10.55
N ALA A 25 -17.41 19.28 -10.00
CA ALA A 25 -18.68 19.40 -10.72
C ALA A 25 -18.93 20.85 -11.20
N LYS A 26 -18.61 21.85 -10.38
CA LYS A 26 -18.71 23.26 -10.76
C LYS A 26 -17.79 23.68 -11.92
N TRP A 27 -16.64 23.02 -12.09
CA TRP A 27 -15.73 23.28 -13.21
C TRP A 27 -16.22 22.68 -14.53
N ASN A 28 -16.91 21.53 -14.47
CA ASN A 28 -17.39 20.84 -15.68
C ASN A 28 -18.71 21.41 -16.22
N GLU A 29 -19.44 22.20 -15.44
CA GLU A 29 -20.65 22.93 -15.94
C GLU A 29 -20.32 24.06 -16.92
N VAL A 30 -19.06 24.46 -17.02
CA VAL A 30 -18.62 25.55 -17.92
C VAL A 30 -18.36 25.06 -19.35
N GLU A 31 -18.24 23.76 -19.60
CA GLU A 31 -17.99 23.20 -20.94
C GLU A 31 -19.15 22.32 -21.43
N GLY A 32 -20.34 22.88 -21.62
CA GLY A 32 -21.37 22.52 -22.61
C GLY A 32 -21.62 21.04 -22.98
N SER A 33 -21.37 20.05 -22.13
CA SER A 33 -21.68 18.66 -22.42
C SER A 33 -22.86 18.14 -21.60
N SER A 34 -23.97 17.89 -22.30
CA SER A 34 -25.24 17.36 -21.80
C SER A 34 -25.14 15.88 -21.36
N GLN A 35 -24.30 15.53 -20.45
CA GLN A 35 -24.38 14.27 -19.72
C GLN A 35 -23.87 14.45 -18.29
N SER A 36 -24.78 14.84 -17.40
CA SER A 36 -24.58 14.85 -15.95
C SER A 36 -24.54 13.43 -15.40
N LYS A 37 -23.40 12.75 -15.55
CA LYS A 37 -23.01 11.65 -14.67
C LYS A 37 -22.08 12.26 -13.63
N ASN A 38 -22.60 12.52 -12.42
CA ASN A 38 -21.81 12.84 -11.24
C ASN A 38 -20.85 11.68 -10.95
N PHE A 39 -19.77 11.60 -11.69
CA PHE A 39 -18.67 10.67 -11.39
C PHE A 39 -17.85 11.30 -10.27
N TYR A 40 -18.09 10.86 -9.04
CA TYR A 40 -17.18 11.12 -7.93
C TYR A 40 -15.86 10.44 -8.25
N THR A 41 -14.90 11.17 -8.76
CA THR A 41 -13.57 10.61 -9.05
C THR A 41 -12.75 10.62 -7.77
N ILE A 42 -12.33 9.43 -7.36
CA ILE A 42 -11.33 9.29 -6.29
C ILE A 42 -10.01 9.85 -6.83
N PRO A 43 -9.27 10.65 -6.05
CA PRO A 43 -7.96 11.14 -6.48
C PRO A 43 -7.04 10.01 -6.94
N ASN A 44 -6.36 10.22 -8.06
CA ASN A 44 -5.51 9.19 -8.70
C ASN A 44 -4.01 9.45 -8.52
N THR A 45 -3.64 10.40 -7.68
CA THR A 45 -2.24 10.68 -7.35
C THR A 45 -1.94 10.46 -5.88
N LEU A 46 -0.71 10.03 -5.58
CA LEU A 46 -0.25 9.85 -4.21
C LEU A 46 -0.39 11.15 -3.40
N SER A 47 0.00 12.28 -3.99
CA SER A 47 -0.01 13.59 -3.34
C SER A 47 -1.42 14.08 -2.96
N GLU A 48 -2.43 13.72 -3.74
CA GLU A 48 -3.82 14.07 -3.43
C GLU A 48 -4.42 13.10 -2.40
N LEU A 49 -4.16 11.81 -2.55
CA LEU A 49 -4.67 10.81 -1.62
C LEU A 49 -4.15 11.02 -0.18
N ILE A 50 -2.89 11.40 0.01
CA ILE A 50 -2.35 11.66 1.34
C ILE A 50 -2.91 12.92 2.00
N LYS A 51 -3.58 13.82 1.26
CA LYS A 51 -4.33 14.96 1.82
C LYS A 51 -5.64 14.52 2.48
N LEU A 52 -6.13 13.33 2.14
CA LEU A 52 -7.35 12.79 2.75
C LEU A 52 -7.07 12.41 4.21
N HIS A 53 -8.09 12.63 5.04
CA HIS A 53 -7.94 12.38 6.47
C HIS A 53 -7.63 10.91 6.76
N TRP A 54 -6.54 10.64 7.48
CA TRP A 54 -6.05 9.30 7.81
C TRP A 54 -5.60 8.41 6.64
N VAL A 55 -5.43 8.97 5.47
CA VAL A 55 -4.81 8.28 4.35
C VAL A 55 -3.31 8.54 4.41
N GLY A 56 -2.56 7.58 4.92
CA GLY A 56 -1.09 7.60 4.86
C GLY A 56 -0.57 7.04 3.53
N GLU A 57 0.73 7.13 3.30
CA GLU A 57 1.37 6.69 2.06
C GLU A 57 1.05 5.22 1.72
N LYS A 58 1.07 4.32 2.72
CA LYS A 58 0.69 2.92 2.51
C LYS A 58 -0.73 2.77 1.99
N THR A 59 -1.70 3.47 2.61
CA THR A 59 -3.11 3.38 2.21
C THR A 59 -3.32 3.99 0.83
N ALA A 60 -2.67 5.11 0.55
CA ALA A 60 -2.71 5.75 -0.77
C ALA A 60 -2.15 4.82 -1.86
N LYS A 61 -1.01 4.17 -1.64
CA LYS A 61 -0.44 3.19 -2.58
C LYS A 61 -1.35 1.98 -2.80
N VAL A 62 -2.04 1.49 -1.75
CA VAL A 62 -3.04 0.42 -1.92
C VAL A 62 -4.20 0.88 -2.78
N ILE A 63 -4.72 2.09 -2.58
CA ILE A 63 -5.80 2.67 -3.39
C ILE A 63 -5.36 2.79 -4.84
N LEU A 64 -4.18 3.34 -5.08
CA LEU A 64 -3.63 3.48 -6.44
C LEU A 64 -3.46 2.13 -7.13
N HIS A 65 -2.92 1.15 -6.42
CA HIS A 65 -2.73 -0.19 -6.95
C HIS A 65 -4.05 -0.88 -7.30
N VAL A 66 -5.06 -0.78 -6.43
CA VAL A 66 -6.33 -1.51 -6.60
C VAL A 66 -7.27 -0.81 -7.61
N LEU A 67 -7.33 0.52 -7.61
CA LEU A 67 -8.28 1.26 -8.45
C LEU A 67 -7.68 1.72 -9.78
N TYR A 68 -6.39 1.94 -9.84
CA TYR A 68 -5.72 2.53 -10.99
C TYR A 68 -4.62 1.64 -11.57
N ASP A 69 -4.49 0.40 -11.06
CA ASP A 69 -3.51 -0.60 -11.52
C ASP A 69 -2.07 -0.07 -11.58
N THR A 70 -1.71 0.77 -10.61
CA THR A 70 -0.36 1.32 -10.54
C THR A 70 0.62 0.27 -10.03
N ASN A 71 1.88 0.40 -10.45
CA ASN A 71 2.96 -0.50 -10.03
C ASN A 71 3.54 -0.15 -8.64
N ASP A 72 2.74 0.42 -7.75
CA ASP A 72 3.17 0.78 -6.41
C ASP A 72 3.19 -0.42 -5.46
N ILE A 73 4.25 -0.54 -4.68
CA ILE A 73 4.34 -1.55 -3.62
C ILE A 73 4.02 -0.90 -2.27
N ALA A 74 2.85 -1.22 -1.74
CA ALA A 74 2.46 -0.76 -0.41
C ALA A 74 3.16 -1.57 0.67
N VAL A 75 4.07 -0.94 1.42
CA VAL A 75 4.85 -1.59 2.47
C VAL A 75 4.26 -1.29 3.84
N ASP A 76 3.87 -2.34 4.54
CA ASP A 76 3.51 -2.28 5.95
C ASP A 76 4.62 -2.87 6.84
N THR A 77 4.39 -2.90 8.14
CA THR A 77 5.33 -3.47 9.10
C THR A 77 5.61 -4.96 8.85
N HIS A 78 4.69 -5.67 8.25
CA HIS A 78 4.84 -7.10 7.95
C HIS A 78 5.69 -7.32 6.70
N VAL A 79 5.42 -6.60 5.62
CA VAL A 79 6.23 -6.63 4.40
C VAL A 79 7.64 -6.12 4.70
N HIS A 80 7.77 -5.02 5.46
CA HIS A 80 9.05 -4.50 5.93
C HIS A 80 9.87 -5.58 6.66
N ARG A 81 9.26 -6.27 7.64
CA ARG A 81 9.91 -7.35 8.37
C ARG A 81 10.40 -8.47 7.45
N VAL A 82 9.55 -8.92 6.53
CA VAL A 82 9.89 -10.00 5.60
C VAL A 82 11.05 -9.62 4.69
N CYS A 83 11.00 -8.45 4.08
CA CYS A 83 12.05 -7.98 3.16
C CYS A 83 13.41 -7.86 3.87
N ASN A 84 13.41 -7.38 5.12
CA ASN A 84 14.63 -7.34 5.93
C ASN A 84 15.10 -8.74 6.35
N ARG A 85 14.19 -9.67 6.72
CA ARG A 85 14.54 -11.05 7.09
C ARG A 85 15.15 -11.83 5.93
N ILE A 86 14.58 -11.72 4.74
CA ILE A 86 15.11 -12.40 3.55
C ILE A 86 16.44 -11.78 3.14
N GLY A 87 16.64 -10.49 3.38
CA GLY A 87 17.81 -9.74 2.97
C GLY A 87 17.65 -8.99 1.65
N LEU A 88 16.39 -8.79 1.18
CA LEU A 88 16.10 -7.97 0.02
C LEU A 88 16.48 -6.49 0.25
N VAL A 89 16.30 -6.03 1.46
CA VAL A 89 16.63 -4.67 1.92
C VAL A 89 17.22 -4.71 3.33
N GLN A 90 17.87 -3.61 3.71
CA GLN A 90 18.31 -3.38 5.08
C GLN A 90 17.88 -1.97 5.48
N THR A 91 16.74 -1.87 6.13
CA THR A 91 16.10 -0.59 6.48
C THR A 91 15.52 -0.64 7.89
N LYS A 92 15.38 0.54 8.51
CA LYS A 92 14.84 0.67 9.86
C LYS A 92 13.32 0.89 9.86
N GLU A 93 12.77 1.42 8.75
CA GLU A 93 11.39 1.85 8.67
C GLU A 93 10.70 1.37 7.38
N PRO A 94 9.36 1.13 7.42
CA PRO A 94 8.59 0.70 6.25
C PRO A 94 8.69 1.64 5.05
N LEU A 95 8.73 2.96 5.29
CA LEU A 95 8.85 3.96 4.24
C LEU A 95 10.16 3.84 3.45
N GLN A 96 11.27 3.61 4.16
CA GLN A 96 12.57 3.37 3.52
C GLN A 96 12.54 2.08 2.70
N THR A 97 11.91 1.04 3.24
CA THR A 97 11.71 -0.24 2.52
C THR A 97 10.93 -0.04 1.24
N SER A 98 9.82 0.72 1.28
CA SER A 98 9.02 1.03 0.09
C SER A 98 9.86 1.67 -1.01
N LYS A 99 10.62 2.73 -0.67
CA LYS A 99 11.50 3.43 -1.63
C LYS A 99 12.58 2.54 -2.25
N LEU A 100 13.13 1.60 -1.46
CA LEU A 100 14.14 0.68 -1.98
C LEU A 100 13.53 -0.42 -2.85
N LEU A 101 12.36 -0.96 -2.47
CA LEU A 101 11.66 -1.97 -3.25
C LEU A 101 11.17 -1.41 -4.60
N ASP A 102 10.69 -0.17 -4.62
CA ASP A 102 10.27 0.52 -5.84
C ASP A 102 11.42 0.64 -6.87
N LYS A 103 12.67 0.73 -6.38
CA LYS A 103 13.88 0.76 -7.24
C LYS A 103 14.42 -0.62 -7.57
N ALA A 104 14.34 -1.57 -6.62
CA ALA A 104 14.96 -2.88 -6.76
C ALA A 104 14.11 -3.87 -7.57
N ILE A 105 12.78 -3.73 -7.53
CA ILE A 105 11.87 -4.64 -8.24
C ILE A 105 11.51 -4.04 -9.60
N PRO A 106 11.81 -4.74 -10.70
CA PRO A 106 11.39 -4.29 -12.03
C PRO A 106 9.87 -4.13 -12.13
N ASP A 107 9.40 -3.11 -12.86
CA ASP A 107 7.97 -2.74 -12.93
C ASP A 107 7.05 -3.90 -13.28
N LYS A 108 7.43 -4.73 -14.23
CA LYS A 108 6.68 -5.91 -14.64
C LYS A 108 6.39 -6.92 -13.52
N TYR A 109 7.14 -6.88 -12.43
CA TYR A 109 6.98 -7.79 -11.29
C TYR A 109 6.36 -7.11 -10.08
N LYS A 110 6.22 -5.79 -10.03
CA LYS A 110 5.74 -5.05 -8.84
C LYS A 110 4.34 -5.47 -8.44
N HIS A 111 3.43 -5.62 -9.40
CA HIS A 111 2.06 -6.08 -9.13
C HIS A 111 2.05 -7.45 -8.44
N ILE A 112 2.75 -8.42 -8.99
CA ILE A 112 2.86 -9.77 -8.43
C ILE A 112 3.59 -9.75 -7.09
N ALA A 113 4.67 -8.97 -6.98
CA ALA A 113 5.48 -8.86 -5.78
C ALA A 113 4.68 -8.34 -4.58
N HIS A 114 3.81 -7.35 -4.79
CA HIS A 114 2.94 -6.81 -3.74
C HIS A 114 2.09 -7.92 -3.09
N HIS A 115 1.35 -8.66 -3.90
CA HIS A 115 0.48 -9.74 -3.42
C HIS A 115 1.27 -10.91 -2.84
N THR A 116 2.36 -11.30 -3.50
CA THR A 116 3.23 -12.41 -3.05
C THR A 116 3.82 -12.11 -1.68
N LEU A 117 4.30 -10.89 -1.43
CA LEU A 117 4.83 -10.48 -0.12
C LEU A 117 3.76 -10.50 0.96
N ILE A 118 2.51 -10.11 0.64
CA ILE A 118 1.38 -10.19 1.57
C ILE A 118 1.07 -11.63 1.95
N PHE A 119 0.92 -12.52 0.99
CA PHE A 119 0.66 -13.93 1.27
C PHE A 119 1.82 -14.61 1.99
N PHE A 120 3.05 -14.29 1.59
CA PHE A 120 4.23 -14.88 2.20
C PHE A 120 4.35 -14.53 3.69
N TRP A 121 4.15 -13.27 4.11
CA TRP A 121 4.18 -12.94 5.52
C TRP A 121 3.01 -13.53 6.32
N ARG A 122 1.85 -13.67 5.67
CA ARG A 122 0.63 -14.16 6.34
C ARG A 122 0.68 -15.65 6.60
N TYR A 123 1.14 -16.43 5.66
CA TYR A 123 1.04 -17.89 5.70
C TYR A 123 2.36 -18.59 5.95
N HIS A 124 3.50 -17.95 5.70
CA HIS A 124 4.81 -18.56 5.77
C HIS A 124 5.76 -17.84 6.74
N CYS A 125 6.17 -16.62 6.46
CA CYS A 125 7.12 -15.87 7.28
C CYS A 125 6.41 -15.05 8.38
N THR A 126 5.70 -15.75 9.28
CA THR A 126 4.98 -15.13 10.39
C THR A 126 5.93 -14.47 11.40
N ALA A 127 5.38 -13.57 12.25
CA ALA A 127 6.22 -12.79 13.17
C ALA A 127 6.89 -13.67 14.23
N ARG A 128 6.13 -14.55 14.89
CA ARG A 128 6.58 -15.33 16.05
C ARG A 128 7.10 -16.72 15.69
N LYS A 129 6.44 -17.42 14.78
CA LYS A 129 6.77 -18.82 14.40
C LYS A 129 6.82 -18.94 12.88
N PRO A 130 7.86 -18.42 12.20
CA PRO A 130 8.00 -18.58 10.76
C PRO A 130 8.28 -20.04 10.40
N LYS A 131 7.72 -20.51 9.28
CA LYS A 131 7.91 -21.87 8.77
C LYS A 131 9.23 -21.99 8.01
N CYS A 132 10.35 -21.79 8.69
CA CYS A 132 11.67 -21.69 8.05
C CYS A 132 12.13 -23.00 7.41
N GLN A 133 11.75 -24.15 7.96
CA GLN A 133 12.18 -25.46 7.46
C GLN A 133 11.65 -25.76 6.05
N GLU A 134 10.45 -25.25 5.75
CA GLU A 134 9.79 -25.43 4.46
C GLU A 134 9.98 -24.21 3.53
N CYS A 135 10.84 -23.25 3.94
CA CYS A 135 10.95 -21.96 3.23
C CYS A 135 11.87 -22.07 2.02
N PRO A 136 11.40 -21.68 0.81
CA PRO A 136 12.24 -21.72 -0.38
C PRO A 136 13.41 -20.74 -0.33
N PHE A 137 13.37 -19.75 0.59
CA PHE A 137 14.40 -18.72 0.71
C PHE A 137 15.49 -19.03 1.74
N THR A 138 15.51 -20.20 2.39
CA THR A 138 16.47 -20.56 3.45
C THR A 138 17.93 -20.34 3.05
N LYS A 139 18.27 -20.67 1.81
CA LYS A 139 19.63 -20.50 1.26
C LYS A 139 20.10 -19.05 1.25
N PHE A 140 19.18 -18.11 1.06
CA PHE A 140 19.45 -16.67 0.94
C PHE A 140 19.03 -15.89 2.18
N CYS A 141 18.13 -16.46 3.01
CA CYS A 141 17.50 -15.78 4.12
C CYS A 141 18.50 -15.40 5.19
N ARG A 142 18.68 -14.11 5.40
CA ARG A 142 19.56 -13.56 6.42
C ARG A 142 19.13 -13.96 7.84
N TYR A 143 17.83 -13.87 8.12
CA TYR A 143 17.24 -14.24 9.40
C TYR A 143 17.47 -15.73 9.72
N TYR A 144 17.28 -16.63 8.74
CA TYR A 144 17.50 -18.06 8.95
C TYR A 144 18.96 -18.38 9.28
N LYS A 145 19.90 -17.74 8.60
CA LYS A 145 21.34 -17.92 8.85
C LYS A 145 21.74 -17.45 10.25
N THR A 146 21.18 -16.32 10.72
CA THR A 146 21.53 -15.79 12.05
C THR A 146 20.79 -16.47 13.20
N SER A 147 19.64 -17.11 12.95
CA SER A 147 18.85 -17.78 14.00
C SER A 147 19.25 -19.24 14.22
N ASN A 148 20.04 -19.83 13.33
CA ASN A 148 20.52 -21.20 13.41
C ASN A 148 22.06 -21.28 13.64
N MET A 149 22.70 -20.18 13.99
CA MET A 149 24.02 -20.10 14.59
C MET A 149 23.90 -20.10 16.12
#